data_65935cba5d065b76045e892a64ac2d50
#
_entry.id   65935cba5d065b76045e892a64ac2d50
#
_cell.length_a   1.000
_cell.length_b   1.000
_cell.length_c   1.000
_cell.angle_alpha   90.00
_cell.angle_beta   90.00
_cell.angle_gamma   90.00
#
_symmetry.space_group_name_H-M   'P 1'
#
loop_
_entity.id
_entity.type
_entity.pdbx_description
1 polymer ?
#
loop_
_entity_poly.entity_id
_entity_poly.type
_entity_poly.pdbx_seq_one_letter_code
_entity_poly.pdbx_strand_id
1 'polypeptide(L)'
;NTLTGQTVSVLAGNGGTVAPTVITEPDGTVEISVTSQTAGVSAVTASINNSSLSQSVMFIADIRTAQIADLVVIKDGSEADGSTANTLRARVTDAFGNALAGQTVSVLADNGATVAPTVITGPDGTVEISVTSQTAGISAVTASINSSSQSRDVTFIADVSTAKIADLEVIKDGSVA
;
A
#
# COMPACT_ATOMS: atom_id res chain seq x y z
N ASN A 1 -1.38 -51.24 10.90
CA ASN A 1 0.05 -51.42 10.61
C ASN A 1 0.59 -50.15 9.95
N THR A 2 1.66 -49.59 10.48
CA THR A 2 2.41 -48.48 9.87
C THR A 2 3.14 -48.92 8.60
N LEU A 3 3.20 -48.08 7.62
CA LEU A 3 3.88 -48.34 6.34
C LEU A 3 5.06 -47.39 6.18
N THR A 4 6.27 -47.93 6.29
CA THR A 4 7.52 -47.20 6.03
C THR A 4 7.88 -47.20 4.55
N GLY A 5 8.64 -46.21 4.09
CA GLY A 5 9.18 -46.15 2.74
C GLY A 5 8.13 -45.94 1.63
N GLN A 6 6.93 -45.48 1.97
CA GLN A 6 5.91 -45.20 0.98
C GLN A 6 6.08 -43.82 0.39
N THR A 7 5.97 -43.71 -0.92
CA THR A 7 6.01 -42.43 -1.64
C THR A 7 4.63 -41.77 -1.59
N VAL A 8 4.57 -40.59 -1.00
CA VAL A 8 3.36 -39.75 -0.94
C VAL A 8 3.56 -38.55 -1.88
N SER A 9 2.61 -38.32 -2.76
CA SER A 9 2.57 -37.14 -3.62
C SER A 9 1.98 -35.95 -2.87
N VAL A 10 2.57 -34.77 -3.03
CA VAL A 10 2.16 -33.55 -2.32
C VAL A 10 1.96 -32.40 -3.31
N LEU A 11 0.86 -31.68 -3.16
CA LEU A 11 0.54 -30.46 -3.89
C LEU A 11 0.19 -29.34 -2.93
N ALA A 12 0.54 -28.11 -3.27
CA ALA A 12 0.13 -26.91 -2.53
C ALA A 12 -0.53 -25.91 -3.50
N GLY A 13 -1.57 -25.25 -3.03
CA GLY A 13 -2.28 -24.18 -3.75
C GLY A 13 -1.75 -22.79 -3.40
N ASN A 14 -2.35 -21.75 -3.98
CA ASN A 14 -2.07 -20.33 -3.71
C ASN A 14 -0.57 -19.98 -3.74
N GLY A 15 0.17 -20.48 -4.74
CA GLY A 15 1.60 -20.21 -4.87
C GLY A 15 2.48 -20.89 -3.81
N GLY A 16 1.94 -21.78 -3.00
CA GLY A 16 2.71 -22.58 -2.06
C GLY A 16 3.69 -23.51 -2.78
N THR A 17 4.89 -23.60 -2.26
CA THR A 17 5.96 -24.49 -2.76
C THR A 17 6.20 -25.62 -1.79
N VAL A 18 6.14 -26.85 -2.29
CA VAL A 18 6.37 -28.10 -1.54
C VAL A 18 7.27 -29.03 -2.37
N ALA A 19 7.92 -29.99 -1.70
CA ALA A 19 8.48 -31.15 -2.39
C ALA A 19 7.33 -31.95 -3.01
N PRO A 20 7.38 -32.28 -4.32
CA PRO A 20 6.26 -32.97 -5.01
C PRO A 20 6.03 -34.39 -4.51
N THR A 21 7.05 -35.00 -3.92
CA THR A 21 6.97 -36.31 -3.27
C THR A 21 7.78 -36.34 -1.99
N VAL A 22 7.27 -37.06 -1.01
CA VAL A 22 7.94 -37.35 0.28
C VAL A 22 7.82 -38.83 0.60
N ILE A 23 8.70 -39.34 1.46
CA ILE A 23 8.77 -40.78 1.81
C ILE A 23 8.50 -40.94 3.29
N THR A 24 7.60 -41.87 3.64
CA THR A 24 7.24 -42.13 5.04
C THR A 24 8.37 -42.76 5.84
N GLU A 25 8.55 -42.26 7.06
CA GLU A 25 9.46 -42.77 8.09
C GLU A 25 9.03 -44.17 8.60
N PRO A 26 9.85 -44.85 9.45
CA PRO A 26 9.49 -46.16 10.00
C PRO A 26 8.20 -46.18 10.81
N ASP A 27 7.79 -45.07 11.40
CA ASP A 27 6.53 -44.94 12.13
C ASP A 27 5.31 -44.65 11.20
N GLY A 28 5.54 -44.56 9.89
CA GLY A 28 4.49 -44.31 8.88
C GLY A 28 4.14 -42.83 8.72
N THR A 29 4.86 -41.93 9.38
CA THR A 29 4.66 -40.47 9.25
C THR A 29 5.69 -39.83 8.30
N VAL A 30 5.42 -38.60 7.87
CA VAL A 30 6.36 -37.75 7.15
C VAL A 30 6.04 -36.29 7.37
N GLU A 31 7.05 -35.46 7.56
CA GLU A 31 6.88 -34.01 7.61
C GLU A 31 6.88 -33.39 6.22
N ILE A 32 5.98 -32.45 6.00
CA ILE A 32 5.83 -31.69 4.75
C ILE A 32 6.07 -30.22 5.06
N SER A 33 7.17 -29.67 4.53
CA SER A 33 7.47 -28.24 4.62
C SER A 33 6.86 -27.49 3.44
N VAL A 34 6.11 -26.43 3.74
CA VAL A 34 5.48 -25.57 2.74
C VAL A 34 6.00 -24.15 2.91
N THR A 35 6.41 -23.51 1.81
CA THR A 35 6.79 -22.11 1.78
C THR A 35 5.93 -21.36 0.77
N SER A 36 5.79 -20.02 0.94
CA SER A 36 5.06 -19.20 -0.03
C SER A 36 5.57 -17.76 0.00
N GLN A 37 5.54 -17.10 -1.14
CA GLN A 37 5.70 -15.64 -1.28
C GLN A 37 4.33 -14.93 -1.37
N THR A 38 3.24 -15.71 -1.45
CA THR A 38 1.87 -15.18 -1.53
C THR A 38 1.19 -15.36 -0.19
N ALA A 39 0.73 -14.26 0.40
CA ALA A 39 -0.08 -14.30 1.62
C ALA A 39 -1.47 -14.88 1.34
N GLY A 40 -2.04 -15.50 2.35
CA GLY A 40 -3.36 -16.12 2.28
C GLY A 40 -3.33 -17.60 2.61
N VAL A 41 -4.45 -18.27 2.35
CA VAL A 41 -4.63 -19.69 2.64
C VAL A 41 -4.11 -20.53 1.48
N SER A 42 -3.24 -21.47 1.77
CA SER A 42 -2.76 -22.51 0.84
C SER A 42 -3.31 -23.86 1.25
N ALA A 43 -4.03 -24.54 0.37
CA ALA A 43 -4.46 -25.92 0.58
C ALA A 43 -3.31 -26.87 0.22
N VAL A 44 -2.88 -27.70 1.16
CA VAL A 44 -1.85 -28.71 0.98
C VAL A 44 -2.55 -30.09 0.90
N THR A 45 -2.36 -30.79 -0.19
CA THR A 45 -2.97 -32.10 -0.45
C THR A 45 -1.89 -33.16 -0.52
N ALA A 46 -1.98 -34.15 0.33
CA ALA A 46 -1.16 -35.36 0.29
C ALA A 46 -1.96 -36.52 -0.29
N SER A 47 -1.39 -37.31 -1.18
CA SER A 47 -2.05 -38.44 -1.83
C SER A 47 -1.13 -39.63 -2.01
N ILE A 48 -1.73 -40.81 -1.89
CA ILE A 48 -1.10 -42.09 -2.17
C ILE A 48 -2.17 -43.07 -2.67
N ASN A 49 -1.88 -43.80 -3.74
CA ASN A 49 -2.84 -44.66 -4.42
C ASN A 49 -4.13 -43.87 -4.74
N ASN A 50 -5.28 -44.33 -4.26
CA ASN A 50 -6.57 -43.67 -4.45
C ASN A 50 -7.05 -42.89 -3.19
N SER A 51 -6.15 -42.65 -2.24
CA SER A 51 -6.43 -41.92 -0.99
C SER A 51 -5.77 -40.55 -1.05
N SER A 52 -6.50 -39.51 -0.64
CA SER A 52 -5.98 -38.16 -0.50
C SER A 52 -6.60 -37.44 0.68
N LEU A 53 -5.82 -36.58 1.33
CA LEU A 53 -6.24 -35.65 2.38
C LEU A 53 -5.67 -34.28 2.10
N SER A 54 -6.46 -33.26 2.43
CA SER A 54 -6.07 -31.87 2.26
C SER A 54 -6.22 -31.12 3.58
N GLN A 55 -5.22 -30.26 3.87
CA GLN A 55 -5.24 -29.34 5.00
C GLN A 55 -4.84 -27.94 4.53
N SER A 56 -5.37 -26.94 5.20
CA SER A 56 -5.06 -25.54 4.90
C SER A 56 -3.99 -25.01 5.83
N VAL A 57 -2.99 -24.33 5.27
CA VAL A 57 -2.01 -23.53 6.00
C VAL A 57 -2.15 -22.06 5.59
N MET A 58 -1.89 -21.15 6.53
CA MET A 58 -1.99 -19.72 6.28
C MET A 58 -0.62 -19.08 6.24
N PHE A 59 -0.37 -18.27 5.21
CA PHE A 59 0.79 -17.40 5.10
C PHE A 59 0.36 -15.95 5.30
N ILE A 60 1.12 -15.22 6.08
CA ILE A 60 0.88 -13.80 6.34
C ILE A 60 1.91 -12.95 5.58
N ALA A 61 1.52 -11.73 5.20
CA ALA A 61 2.43 -10.77 4.59
C ALA A 61 3.53 -10.35 5.56
N ASP A 62 4.75 -10.12 5.06
CA ASP A 62 5.90 -9.75 5.88
C ASP A 62 5.97 -8.24 6.15
N ILE A 63 5.48 -7.82 7.30
CA ILE A 63 5.48 -6.40 7.71
C ILE A 63 6.88 -5.78 7.82
N ARG A 64 7.94 -6.58 7.96
CA ARG A 64 9.32 -6.08 8.06
C ARG A 64 9.83 -5.52 6.73
N THR A 65 9.24 -5.96 5.63
CA THR A 65 9.57 -5.52 4.28
C THR A 65 8.55 -4.52 3.70
N ALA A 66 7.71 -3.92 4.58
CA ALA A 66 6.69 -2.96 4.18
C ALA A 66 7.29 -1.79 3.38
N GLN A 67 6.65 -1.48 2.26
CA GLN A 67 7.05 -0.42 1.33
C GLN A 67 5.83 0.30 0.75
N ILE A 68 6.03 1.57 0.34
CA ILE A 68 5.04 2.28 -0.47
C ILE A 68 5.11 1.70 -1.89
N ALA A 69 4.17 0.84 -2.22
CA ALA A 69 4.10 0.23 -3.54
C ALA A 69 3.60 1.21 -4.60
N ASP A 70 2.69 2.12 -4.20
CA ASP A 70 2.13 3.12 -5.10
C ASP A 70 1.61 4.34 -4.33
N LEU A 71 1.67 5.51 -4.98
CA LEU A 71 1.07 6.76 -4.52
C LEU A 71 0.43 7.45 -5.73
N VAL A 72 -0.90 7.56 -5.72
CA VAL A 72 -1.70 8.06 -6.85
C VAL A 72 -2.50 9.28 -6.44
N VAL A 73 -2.54 10.30 -7.29
CA VAL A 73 -3.42 11.46 -7.14
C VAL A 73 -4.83 11.06 -7.61
N ILE A 74 -5.82 11.19 -6.72
CA ILE A 74 -7.23 10.87 -6.97
C ILE A 74 -8.01 12.13 -7.36
N LYS A 75 -7.73 13.24 -6.69
CA LYS A 75 -8.33 14.55 -6.97
C LYS A 75 -7.24 15.62 -6.92
N ASP A 76 -7.24 16.50 -7.91
CA ASP A 76 -6.30 17.62 -8.05
C ASP A 76 -7.04 18.91 -8.43
N GLY A 77 -6.36 20.05 -8.34
CA GLY A 77 -6.89 21.35 -8.73
C GLY A 77 -7.90 21.95 -7.75
N SER A 78 -7.83 21.60 -6.48
CA SER A 78 -8.68 22.21 -5.44
C SER A 78 -8.30 23.66 -5.17
N GLU A 79 -9.28 24.47 -4.74
CA GLU A 79 -9.07 25.85 -4.36
C GLU A 79 -8.21 25.95 -3.08
N ALA A 80 -7.35 26.98 -3.06
CA ALA A 80 -6.48 27.28 -1.91
C ALA A 80 -7.26 28.07 -0.83
N ASP A 81 -8.37 27.51 -0.38
CA ASP A 81 -9.28 28.11 0.63
C ASP A 81 -9.02 27.59 2.05
N GLY A 82 -8.06 26.66 2.21
CA GLY A 82 -7.73 26.01 3.48
C GLY A 82 -8.66 24.86 3.88
N SER A 83 -9.72 24.59 3.11
CA SER A 83 -10.75 23.60 3.43
C SER A 83 -10.99 22.58 2.31
N THR A 84 -10.92 23.00 1.06
CA THR A 84 -11.13 22.13 -0.10
C THR A 84 -9.88 21.27 -0.33
N ALA A 85 -10.03 19.93 -0.22
CA ALA A 85 -8.91 19.03 -0.28
C ALA A 85 -8.63 18.50 -1.70
N ASN A 86 -7.36 18.41 -2.05
CA ASN A 86 -6.84 17.42 -2.99
C ASN A 86 -6.69 16.08 -2.27
N THR A 87 -6.83 14.97 -2.98
CA THR A 87 -6.73 13.64 -2.38
C THR A 87 -5.77 12.75 -3.15
N LEU A 88 -4.98 11.98 -2.41
CA LEU A 88 -4.10 10.94 -2.91
C LEU A 88 -4.48 9.61 -2.26
N ARG A 89 -4.05 8.52 -2.88
CA ARG A 89 -4.14 7.17 -2.30
C ARG A 89 -2.77 6.53 -2.29
N ALA A 90 -2.32 6.11 -1.12
CA ALA A 90 -1.14 5.29 -0.95
C ALA A 90 -1.52 3.82 -0.85
N ARG A 91 -0.66 2.93 -1.37
CA ARG A 91 -0.76 1.49 -1.22
C ARG A 91 0.53 0.97 -0.59
N VAL A 92 0.38 0.16 0.46
CA VAL A 92 1.49 -0.47 1.17
C VAL A 92 1.45 -1.99 0.95
N THR A 93 2.58 -2.54 0.55
CA THR A 93 2.77 -3.99 0.37
C THR A 93 4.07 -4.44 1.03
N ASP A 94 4.23 -5.75 1.18
CA ASP A 94 5.53 -6.34 1.45
C ASP A 94 6.39 -6.40 0.17
N ALA A 95 7.60 -6.96 0.26
CA ALA A 95 8.54 -7.09 -0.86
C ALA A 95 8.00 -7.96 -2.00
N PHE A 96 7.00 -8.81 -1.75
CA PHE A 96 6.39 -9.70 -2.73
C PHE A 96 5.06 -9.17 -3.28
N GLY A 97 4.63 -7.98 -2.87
CA GLY A 97 3.41 -7.34 -3.34
C GLY A 97 2.14 -7.70 -2.56
N ASN A 98 2.27 -8.42 -1.45
CA ASN A 98 1.13 -8.72 -0.58
C ASN A 98 0.70 -7.46 0.17
N ALA A 99 -0.60 -7.15 0.14
CA ALA A 99 -1.17 -5.99 0.80
C ALA A 99 -0.97 -6.03 2.32
N LEU A 100 -0.60 -4.89 2.91
CA LEU A 100 -0.35 -4.76 4.33
C LEU A 100 -1.37 -3.82 4.99
N ALA A 101 -2.32 -4.40 5.73
CA ALA A 101 -3.28 -3.67 6.54
C ALA A 101 -2.67 -3.15 7.85
N GLY A 102 -3.25 -2.09 8.41
CA GLY A 102 -2.89 -1.57 9.73
C GLY A 102 -1.49 -0.96 9.82
N GLN A 103 -0.87 -0.62 8.68
CA GLN A 103 0.46 0.00 8.66
C GLN A 103 0.36 1.51 8.80
N THR A 104 1.23 2.07 9.64
CA THR A 104 1.34 3.52 9.80
C THR A 104 2.25 4.10 8.73
N VAL A 105 1.70 4.96 7.89
CA VAL A 105 2.40 5.70 6.83
C VAL A 105 2.62 7.14 7.30
N SER A 106 3.84 7.62 7.26
CA SER A 106 4.17 9.03 7.51
C SER A 106 3.93 9.85 6.25
N VAL A 107 3.32 11.03 6.39
CA VAL A 107 2.98 11.91 5.29
C VAL A 107 3.52 13.31 5.55
N LEU A 108 4.14 13.90 4.53
CA LEU A 108 4.60 15.29 4.52
C LEU A 108 4.08 15.99 3.28
N ALA A 109 3.81 17.28 3.38
CA ALA A 109 3.50 18.15 2.26
C ALA A 109 4.31 19.45 2.39
N ASP A 110 4.68 20.04 1.26
CA ASP A 110 5.39 21.31 1.20
C ASP A 110 4.49 22.48 0.77
N ASN A 111 5.08 23.63 0.45
CA ASN A 111 4.41 24.85 0.00
C ASN A 111 3.25 25.29 0.91
N GLY A 112 3.38 25.09 2.24
CA GLY A 112 2.36 25.48 3.22
C GLY A 112 1.08 24.63 3.19
N ALA A 113 1.08 23.51 2.48
CA ALA A 113 -0.05 22.59 2.50
C ALA A 113 -0.11 21.81 3.82
N THR A 114 -1.32 21.46 4.22
CA THR A 114 -1.63 20.75 5.46
C THR A 114 -2.09 19.33 5.16
N VAL A 115 -1.45 18.37 5.85
CA VAL A 115 -1.82 16.94 5.81
C VAL A 115 -1.83 16.38 7.22
N ALA A 116 -2.53 15.26 7.43
CA ALA A 116 -2.32 14.43 8.62
C ALA A 116 -0.90 13.87 8.60
N PRO A 117 -0.09 14.02 9.66
CA PRO A 117 1.31 13.58 9.66
C PRO A 117 1.47 12.06 9.56
N THR A 118 0.44 11.31 9.95
CA THR A 118 0.37 9.85 9.82
C THR A 118 -1.02 9.41 9.42
N VAL A 119 -1.08 8.35 8.61
CA VAL A 119 -2.31 7.66 8.22
C VAL A 119 -2.11 6.14 8.33
N ILE A 120 -3.20 5.39 8.46
CA ILE A 120 -3.14 3.93 8.69
C ILE A 120 -3.82 3.21 7.54
N THR A 121 -3.17 2.19 6.96
CA THR A 121 -3.72 1.42 5.85
C THR A 121 -4.91 0.57 6.26
N GLY A 122 -5.92 0.54 5.40
CA GLY A 122 -7.09 -0.33 5.51
C GLY A 122 -6.79 -1.80 5.18
N PRO A 123 -7.82 -2.66 5.21
CA PRO A 123 -7.68 -4.11 5.00
C PRO A 123 -7.07 -4.51 3.66
N ASP A 124 -7.20 -3.67 2.64
CA ASP A 124 -6.65 -3.85 1.28
C ASP A 124 -5.23 -3.28 1.12
N GLY A 125 -4.63 -2.79 2.20
CA GLY A 125 -3.31 -2.14 2.20
C GLY A 125 -3.31 -0.73 1.62
N THR A 126 -4.47 -0.11 1.38
CA THR A 126 -4.57 1.26 0.88
C THR A 126 -5.00 2.24 1.96
N VAL A 127 -4.69 3.52 1.73
CA VAL A 127 -5.15 4.63 2.57
C VAL A 127 -5.27 5.90 1.75
N GLU A 128 -6.32 6.69 1.99
CA GLU A 128 -6.48 8.02 1.40
C GLU A 128 -5.77 9.08 2.24
N ILE A 129 -5.17 10.05 1.53
CA ILE A 129 -4.47 11.20 2.09
C ILE A 129 -5.17 12.45 1.59
N SER A 130 -5.74 13.23 2.50
CA SER A 130 -6.35 14.52 2.20
C SER A 130 -5.36 15.65 2.45
N VAL A 131 -5.22 16.55 1.47
CA VAL A 131 -4.28 17.69 1.50
C VAL A 131 -5.07 18.96 1.27
N THR A 132 -4.94 19.95 2.16
CA THR A 132 -5.52 21.28 1.99
C THR A 132 -4.42 22.34 1.97
N SER A 133 -4.70 23.52 1.40
CA SER A 133 -3.75 24.64 1.40
C SER A 133 -4.47 25.99 1.37
N GLN A 134 -3.85 27.01 1.94
CA GLN A 134 -4.22 28.42 1.75
C GLN A 134 -3.30 29.10 0.72
N THR A 135 -2.32 28.39 0.20
CA THR A 135 -1.36 28.88 -0.79
C THR A 135 -1.59 28.18 -2.10
N ALA A 136 -1.88 28.96 -3.17
CA ALA A 136 -1.97 28.42 -4.52
C ALA A 136 -0.60 28.02 -5.04
N GLY A 137 -0.56 27.03 -5.91
CA GLY A 137 0.65 26.48 -6.50
C GLY A 137 0.77 24.97 -6.32
N ILE A 138 1.94 24.45 -6.61
CA ILE A 138 2.23 23.01 -6.52
C ILE A 138 2.72 22.69 -5.12
N SER A 139 2.18 21.63 -4.54
CA SER A 139 2.66 21.02 -3.29
C SER A 139 3.08 19.59 -3.54
N ALA A 140 4.33 19.25 -3.20
CA ALA A 140 4.79 17.87 -3.23
C ALA A 140 4.32 17.16 -1.96
N VAL A 141 3.60 16.06 -2.13
CA VAL A 141 3.11 15.18 -1.03
C VAL A 141 3.93 13.91 -1.04
N THR A 142 4.59 13.64 0.08
CA THR A 142 5.46 12.47 0.26
C THR A 142 4.86 11.52 1.28
N ALA A 143 4.65 10.28 0.89
CA ALA A 143 4.29 9.18 1.77
C ALA A 143 5.49 8.27 2.01
N SER A 144 5.72 7.85 3.25
CA SER A 144 6.88 7.02 3.61
C SER A 144 6.53 5.98 4.67
N ILE A 145 7.20 4.82 4.57
CA ILE A 145 7.18 3.75 5.56
C ILE A 145 8.55 3.04 5.53
N ASN A 146 9.13 2.78 6.69
CA ASN A 146 10.49 2.24 6.80
C ASN A 146 11.47 3.10 5.99
N SER A 147 12.22 2.50 5.07
CA SER A 147 13.13 3.20 4.15
C SER A 147 12.52 3.47 2.76
N SER A 148 11.24 3.14 2.56
CA SER A 148 10.53 3.36 1.30
C SER A 148 9.75 4.67 1.33
N SER A 149 9.82 5.45 0.25
CA SER A 149 9.04 6.67 0.09
C SER A 149 8.65 6.89 -1.37
N GLN A 150 7.50 7.53 -1.57
CA GLN A 150 7.08 8.06 -2.86
C GLN A 150 6.52 9.47 -2.70
N SER A 151 6.68 10.29 -3.73
CA SER A 151 6.18 11.66 -3.76
C SER A 151 5.33 11.90 -5.01
N ARG A 152 4.27 12.70 -4.87
CA ARG A 152 3.44 13.18 -5.96
C ARG A 152 3.09 14.64 -5.73
N ASP A 153 3.01 15.38 -6.83
CA ASP A 153 2.60 16.77 -6.82
C ASP A 153 1.09 16.87 -6.91
N VAL A 154 0.52 17.79 -6.13
CA VAL A 154 -0.85 18.25 -6.26
C VAL A 154 -0.85 19.77 -6.47
N THR A 155 -1.84 20.29 -7.20
CA THR A 155 -1.94 21.70 -7.53
C THR A 155 -3.12 22.32 -6.79
N PHE A 156 -2.87 23.46 -6.16
CA PHE A 156 -3.93 24.33 -5.61
C PHE A 156 -4.09 25.57 -6.47
N ILE A 157 -5.33 25.89 -6.83
CA ILE A 157 -5.66 27.09 -7.58
C ILE A 157 -6.11 28.21 -6.61
N ALA A 158 -5.95 29.46 -7.03
CA ALA A 158 -6.40 30.58 -6.22
C ALA A 158 -7.94 30.56 -6.08
N ASP A 159 -8.41 30.87 -4.86
CA ASP A 159 -9.86 31.05 -4.61
C ASP A 159 -10.33 32.39 -5.19
N VAL A 160 -11.00 32.30 -6.34
CA VAL A 160 -11.53 33.48 -7.04
C VAL A 160 -12.76 34.08 -6.36
N SER A 161 -13.43 33.34 -5.47
CA SER A 161 -14.61 33.81 -4.75
C SER A 161 -14.26 34.90 -3.73
N THR A 162 -13.01 34.90 -3.26
CA THR A 162 -12.47 35.89 -2.31
C THR A 162 -11.62 36.98 -2.96
N ALA A 163 -11.68 37.09 -4.29
CA ALA A 163 -10.90 38.06 -5.05
C ALA A 163 -11.12 39.50 -4.54
N LYS A 164 -10.03 40.23 -4.35
CA LYS A 164 -10.03 41.61 -3.93
C LYS A 164 -8.97 42.43 -4.66
N ILE A 165 -9.17 43.74 -4.77
CA ILE A 165 -8.12 44.63 -5.21
C ILE A 165 -7.17 44.84 -4.06
N ALA A 166 -5.95 44.31 -4.18
CA ALA A 166 -4.94 44.36 -3.13
C ALA A 166 -4.19 45.72 -3.13
N ASP A 167 -4.03 46.31 -4.31
CA ASP A 167 -3.33 47.58 -4.49
C ASP A 167 -3.86 48.34 -5.69
N LEU A 168 -3.82 49.69 -5.63
CA LEU A 168 -4.08 50.60 -6.75
C LEU A 168 -3.04 51.73 -6.69
N GLU A 169 -2.09 51.69 -7.59
CA GLU A 169 -1.00 52.63 -7.67
C GLU A 169 -1.17 53.64 -8.81
N VAL A 170 -0.86 54.91 -8.55
CA VAL A 170 -0.76 55.96 -9.58
C VAL A 170 0.63 55.89 -10.18
N ILE A 171 0.71 55.39 -11.42
CA ILE A 171 2.03 55.27 -12.13
C ILE A 171 2.43 56.62 -12.72
N LYS A 172 1.50 57.47 -13.13
CA LYS A 172 1.74 58.79 -13.67
C LYS A 172 0.66 59.78 -13.23
N ASP A 173 1.09 60.84 -12.62
CA ASP A 173 0.24 61.98 -12.21
C ASP A 173 0.74 63.27 -12.89
N GLY A 174 -0.07 64.33 -12.89
CA GLY A 174 0.30 65.63 -13.42
C GLY A 174 0.37 65.66 -14.94
N SER A 175 -0.46 64.86 -15.67
CA SER A 175 -0.55 64.94 -17.13
C SER A 175 -1.13 66.30 -17.55
N VAL A 176 -0.57 66.89 -18.64
CA VAL A 176 -1.07 68.13 -19.24
C VAL A 176 -2.48 67.90 -19.79
N ALA A 177 -3.40 68.84 -19.46
CA ALA A 177 -4.78 68.78 -19.92
C ALA A 177 -4.88 69.17 -21.41
#